data_4296eb70fada8e9133f2965942014c9a
#
_entry.id   4296eb70fada8e9133f2965942014c9a
#
_cell.length_a   1.000
_cell.length_b   1.000
_cell.length_c   1.000
_cell.angle_alpha   90.00
_cell.angle_beta   90.00
_cell.angle_gamma   90.00
#
_symmetry.space_group_name_H-M   'P 1'
#
loop_
_entity.id
_entity.type
_entity.pdbx_description
1 polymer ?
#
loop_
_entity_poly.entity_id
_entity_poly.type
_entity_poly.pdbx_seq_one_letter_code
_entity_poly.pdbx_strand_id
1 'polypeptide(L)'
;MRLTRRAVTAGALAMLGTGPALAQAKTTVSVQYPLGFIFDKVFAELKTEFEKAHPDITVKYLPAYKEYEDAAQTALRGAVTKQLPDVSLQAINLQRLFVDRKIAVELSPFIAKEQNWEGQGFAKSMMALGTYGGKPYGLAFAASTPIIYINDDLVTKAGGDPANFPSTWDGIFDLSQKIAKLGDGNIGLFHSWAITGNWMWQALVFSHGGKMMSDDEKTVAFDQEPGKKSIGLLGRMVREGGMPDLTPEASRAAFFSGKLGIWTESTSLLRVADEGVAGKFKWRTVRFPVPGPNAKLPTGGAAAMMFATDPAQQAAAWKFMTFITGARGATIMVKGTGYMPPNSLPANDPAMLKNFYAEKPNHLTSLSQQPLMTAWYAFPGENNLKIIQAIKDRLQTVVDKSAAPEAALTAMSADVTKLLPK
;
A
#
# COMPACT_ATOMS: atom_id res chain seq x y z
N MET A 1 -96.36 -15.79 -33.81
CA MET A 1 -95.45 -16.62 -33.04
C MET A 1 -94.11 -15.84 -32.86
N ARG A 2 -93.85 -15.40 -31.66
CA ARG A 2 -92.71 -14.51 -31.37
C ARG A 2 -91.55 -15.32 -30.85
N LEU A 3 -90.35 -15.22 -31.51
CA LEU A 3 -89.10 -15.79 -31.10
C LEU A 3 -88.34 -14.79 -30.22
N THR A 4 -88.03 -15.18 -29.02
CA THR A 4 -87.20 -14.42 -28.04
C THR A 4 -85.71 -14.67 -28.23
N ARG A 5 -84.96 -13.60 -28.43
CA ARG A 5 -83.47 -13.62 -28.46
C ARG A 5 -82.95 -13.67 -27.04
N ARG A 6 -82.15 -14.68 -26.73
CA ARG A 6 -81.25 -14.72 -25.53
C ARG A 6 -79.90 -14.15 -25.87
N ALA A 7 -79.56 -13.09 -25.16
CA ALA A 7 -78.21 -12.52 -25.21
C ALA A 7 -77.25 -13.41 -24.41
N VAL A 8 -76.14 -13.79 -25.05
CA VAL A 8 -74.96 -14.47 -24.41
C VAL A 8 -73.92 -13.41 -24.14
N THR A 9 -73.70 -13.07 -22.86
CA THR A 9 -72.61 -12.21 -22.40
C THR A 9 -71.34 -13.05 -22.33
N ALA A 10 -70.38 -12.81 -23.24
CA ALA A 10 -69.07 -13.37 -23.17
C ALA A 10 -68.17 -12.55 -22.18
N GLY A 11 -67.81 -13.13 -21.05
CA GLY A 11 -66.87 -12.55 -20.11
C GLY A 11 -65.42 -12.70 -20.65
N ALA A 12 -64.83 -11.58 -20.98
CA ALA A 12 -63.39 -11.57 -21.32
C ALA A 12 -62.55 -11.66 -20.04
N LEU A 13 -61.94 -12.83 -19.77
CA LEU A 13 -60.89 -12.99 -18.78
C LEU A 13 -59.63 -12.29 -19.33
N ALA A 14 -59.27 -11.14 -18.75
CA ALA A 14 -57.98 -10.52 -18.96
C ALA A 14 -56.89 -11.36 -18.23
N MET A 15 -56.16 -12.21 -18.94
CA MET A 15 -54.92 -12.82 -18.46
C MET A 15 -53.89 -11.70 -18.41
N LEU A 16 -53.62 -11.20 -17.19
CA LEU A 16 -52.41 -10.43 -16.91
C LEU A 16 -51.21 -11.40 -17.05
N GLY A 17 -50.60 -11.40 -18.22
CA GLY A 17 -49.37 -12.09 -18.47
C GLY A 17 -48.23 -11.45 -17.66
N THR A 18 -47.83 -12.05 -16.55
CA THR A 18 -46.53 -11.78 -15.93
C THR A 18 -45.47 -12.29 -16.90
N GLY A 19 -45.04 -11.41 -17.83
CA GLY A 19 -43.84 -11.68 -18.61
C GLY A 19 -42.67 -11.95 -17.68
N PRO A 20 -41.78 -12.89 -18.03
CA PRO A 20 -40.56 -13.07 -17.22
C PRO A 20 -39.84 -11.72 -17.18
N ALA A 21 -39.60 -11.19 -15.98
CA ALA A 21 -38.72 -10.06 -15.81
C ALA A 21 -37.36 -10.47 -16.41
N LEU A 22 -37.01 -9.89 -17.55
CA LEU A 22 -35.70 -10.06 -18.14
C LEU A 22 -34.70 -9.64 -17.07
N ALA A 23 -33.99 -10.60 -16.47
CA ALA A 23 -32.92 -10.34 -15.54
C ALA A 23 -31.95 -9.40 -16.26
N GLN A 24 -31.88 -8.15 -15.84
CA GLN A 24 -30.97 -7.17 -16.41
C GLN A 24 -29.57 -7.73 -16.29
N ALA A 25 -28.85 -7.84 -17.41
CA ALA A 25 -27.50 -8.38 -17.42
C ALA A 25 -26.63 -7.55 -16.44
N LYS A 26 -25.99 -8.23 -15.49
CA LYS A 26 -25.13 -7.59 -14.50
C LYS A 26 -23.94 -6.93 -15.18
N THR A 27 -23.63 -5.71 -14.77
CA THR A 27 -22.38 -5.05 -15.19
C THR A 27 -21.20 -5.72 -14.48
N THR A 28 -20.17 -6.10 -15.24
CA THR A 28 -18.96 -6.69 -14.65
C THR A 28 -17.85 -5.65 -14.54
N VAL A 29 -17.35 -5.42 -13.34
CA VAL A 29 -16.19 -4.55 -13.08
C VAL A 29 -14.94 -5.44 -12.95
N SER A 30 -13.99 -5.26 -13.86
CA SER A 30 -12.68 -5.93 -13.82
C SER A 30 -11.71 -5.16 -12.94
N VAL A 31 -11.05 -5.85 -12.01
CA VAL A 31 -10.17 -5.24 -11.01
C VAL A 31 -8.82 -5.93 -10.99
N GLN A 32 -7.76 -5.12 -11.04
CA GLN A 32 -6.37 -5.56 -10.89
C GLN A 32 -5.82 -5.10 -9.54
N TYR A 33 -5.13 -6.00 -8.83
CA TYR A 33 -4.42 -5.66 -7.60
C TYR A 33 -3.08 -6.43 -7.49
N PRO A 34 -2.06 -5.85 -6.82
CA PRO A 34 -0.80 -6.53 -6.52
C PRO A 34 -0.84 -7.20 -5.14
N LEU A 35 0.28 -7.85 -4.75
CA LEU A 35 0.54 -8.37 -3.41
C LEU A 35 -0.54 -9.36 -2.92
N GLY A 36 -0.85 -10.39 -3.73
CA GLY A 36 -1.89 -11.35 -3.41
C GLY A 36 -1.78 -11.94 -2.01
N PHE A 37 -0.55 -12.24 -1.52
CA PHE A 37 -0.33 -12.76 -0.17
C PHE A 37 -0.80 -11.83 0.97
N ILE A 38 -0.96 -10.52 0.70
CA ILE A 38 -1.53 -9.54 1.62
C ILE A 38 -3.04 -9.39 1.37
N PHE A 39 -3.44 -9.26 0.10
CA PHE A 39 -4.75 -8.73 -0.26
C PHE A 39 -5.79 -9.77 -0.69
N ASP A 40 -5.43 -11.02 -1.02
CA ASP A 40 -6.41 -12.01 -1.55
C ASP A 40 -7.60 -12.21 -0.63
N LYS A 41 -7.36 -12.38 0.69
CA LYS A 41 -8.45 -12.53 1.68
C LYS A 41 -9.31 -11.26 1.79
N VAL A 42 -8.67 -10.09 1.72
CA VAL A 42 -9.34 -8.78 1.77
C VAL A 42 -10.25 -8.58 0.57
N PHE A 43 -9.73 -8.83 -0.64
CA PHE A 43 -10.51 -8.66 -1.86
C PHE A 43 -11.64 -9.70 -1.98
N ALA A 44 -11.46 -10.92 -1.48
CA ALA A 44 -12.53 -11.91 -1.42
C ALA A 44 -13.70 -11.42 -0.53
N GLU A 45 -13.41 -10.85 0.65
CA GLU A 45 -14.42 -10.28 1.54
C GLU A 45 -15.05 -9.02 0.94
N LEU A 46 -14.24 -8.10 0.39
CA LEU A 46 -14.73 -6.89 -0.28
C LEU A 46 -15.69 -7.21 -1.42
N LYS A 47 -15.38 -8.21 -2.25
CA LYS A 47 -16.27 -8.68 -3.32
C LYS A 47 -17.62 -9.14 -2.76
N THR A 48 -17.60 -10.00 -1.74
CA THR A 48 -18.82 -10.55 -1.14
C THR A 48 -19.71 -9.43 -0.59
N GLU A 49 -19.15 -8.49 0.15
CA GLU A 49 -19.90 -7.38 0.74
C GLU A 49 -20.35 -6.37 -0.33
N PHE A 50 -19.53 -6.11 -1.33
CA PHE A 50 -19.90 -5.21 -2.43
C PHE A 50 -21.02 -5.76 -3.29
N GLU A 51 -20.95 -7.02 -3.74
CA GLU A 51 -21.97 -7.64 -4.58
C GLU A 51 -23.31 -7.83 -3.83
N LYS A 52 -23.25 -7.95 -2.50
CA LYS A 52 -24.44 -7.92 -1.64
C LYS A 52 -25.09 -6.54 -1.63
N ALA A 53 -24.31 -5.47 -1.56
CA ALA A 53 -24.79 -4.08 -1.57
C ALA A 53 -25.23 -3.62 -2.98
N HIS A 54 -24.63 -4.18 -4.03
CA HIS A 54 -24.83 -3.83 -5.43
C HIS A 54 -25.11 -5.09 -6.27
N PRO A 55 -26.32 -5.70 -6.18
CA PRO A 55 -26.61 -6.96 -6.82
C PRO A 55 -26.65 -6.89 -8.36
N ASP A 56 -26.67 -5.69 -8.91
CA ASP A 56 -26.59 -5.36 -10.34
C ASP A 56 -25.16 -5.34 -10.89
N ILE A 57 -24.13 -5.43 -10.01
CA ILE A 57 -22.73 -5.40 -10.40
C ILE A 57 -22.03 -6.69 -9.95
N THR A 58 -21.17 -7.24 -10.81
CA THR A 58 -20.29 -8.37 -10.49
C THR A 58 -18.82 -7.91 -10.55
N VAL A 59 -18.02 -8.29 -9.57
CA VAL A 59 -16.57 -8.00 -9.55
C VAL A 59 -15.80 -9.19 -10.09
N LYS A 60 -14.95 -8.94 -11.09
CA LYS A 60 -14.02 -9.91 -11.64
C LYS A 60 -12.59 -9.50 -11.31
N TYR A 61 -11.94 -10.21 -10.40
CA TYR A 61 -10.53 -10.00 -10.16
C TYR A 61 -9.69 -10.65 -11.26
N LEU A 62 -8.70 -9.90 -11.74
CA LEU A 62 -7.61 -10.43 -12.55
C LEU A 62 -6.59 -11.13 -11.62
N PRO A 63 -5.73 -12.01 -12.13
CA PRO A 63 -4.69 -12.62 -11.31
C PRO A 63 -3.85 -11.56 -10.59
N ALA A 64 -3.62 -11.76 -9.29
CA ALA A 64 -2.83 -10.85 -8.48
C ALA A 64 -1.35 -10.87 -8.92
N TYR A 65 -0.71 -9.72 -8.92
CA TYR A 65 0.71 -9.59 -9.22
C TYR A 65 1.54 -9.69 -7.95
N LYS A 66 2.80 -10.13 -8.10
CA LYS A 66 3.72 -10.29 -6.99
C LYS A 66 4.08 -8.93 -6.38
N GLU A 67 4.38 -7.93 -7.22
CA GLU A 67 4.84 -6.60 -6.83
C GLU A 67 4.00 -5.49 -7.50
N TYR A 68 4.12 -4.28 -6.98
CA TYR A 68 3.47 -3.10 -7.56
C TYR A 68 4.00 -2.77 -8.95
N GLU A 69 5.30 -2.93 -9.17
CA GLU A 69 5.96 -2.69 -10.46
C GLU A 69 5.44 -3.61 -11.54
N ASP A 70 5.20 -4.89 -11.23
CA ASP A 70 4.62 -5.86 -12.17
C ASP A 70 3.21 -5.46 -12.58
N ALA A 71 2.39 -5.03 -11.61
CA ALA A 71 1.05 -4.54 -11.87
C ALA A 71 1.07 -3.29 -12.76
N ALA A 72 1.97 -2.34 -12.46
CA ALA A 72 2.12 -1.12 -13.26
C ALA A 72 2.58 -1.42 -14.69
N GLN A 73 3.62 -2.25 -14.87
CA GLN A 73 4.10 -2.65 -16.19
C GLN A 73 3.01 -3.34 -17.02
N THR A 74 2.21 -4.20 -16.39
CA THR A 74 1.13 -4.89 -17.09
C THR A 74 0.00 -3.94 -17.47
N ALA A 75 -0.37 -3.00 -16.59
CA ALA A 75 -1.35 -1.96 -16.93
C ALA A 75 -0.85 -1.06 -18.08
N LEU A 76 0.44 -0.68 -18.09
CA LEU A 76 1.03 0.09 -19.19
C LEU A 76 0.98 -0.69 -20.52
N ARG A 77 1.28 -2.00 -20.51
CA ARG A 77 1.11 -2.86 -21.70
C ARG A 77 -0.36 -2.95 -22.12
N GLY A 78 -1.26 -3.12 -21.14
CA GLY A 78 -2.71 -3.15 -21.34
C GLY A 78 -3.26 -1.88 -21.99
N ALA A 79 -2.69 -0.73 -21.68
CA ALA A 79 -3.05 0.55 -22.31
C ALA A 79 -2.75 0.54 -23.82
N VAL A 80 -1.60 -0.04 -24.23
CA VAL A 80 -1.24 -0.15 -25.65
C VAL A 80 -2.14 -1.13 -26.39
N THR A 81 -2.47 -2.25 -25.77
CA THR A 81 -3.29 -3.34 -26.34
C THR A 81 -4.81 -3.13 -26.15
N LYS A 82 -5.23 -2.03 -25.52
CA LYS A 82 -6.63 -1.76 -25.15
C LYS A 82 -7.25 -2.84 -24.26
N GLN A 83 -6.47 -3.39 -23.35
CA GLN A 83 -6.85 -4.45 -22.40
C GLN A 83 -6.60 -4.01 -20.96
N LEU A 84 -7.04 -2.80 -20.63
CA LEU A 84 -6.98 -2.29 -19.26
C LEU A 84 -8.08 -2.89 -18.39
N PRO A 85 -7.83 -3.12 -17.08
CA PRO A 85 -8.91 -3.34 -16.12
C PRO A 85 -9.73 -2.06 -15.93
N ASP A 86 -10.97 -2.18 -15.45
CA ASP A 86 -11.79 -1.01 -15.12
C ASP A 86 -11.24 -0.26 -13.92
N VAL A 87 -10.74 -0.99 -12.92
CA VAL A 87 -10.08 -0.47 -11.72
C VAL A 87 -8.74 -1.15 -11.51
N SER A 88 -7.72 -0.36 -11.18
CA SER A 88 -6.40 -0.89 -10.84
C SER A 88 -5.87 -0.28 -9.53
N LEU A 89 -5.38 -1.13 -8.62
CA LEU A 89 -4.70 -0.70 -7.41
C LEU A 89 -3.23 -0.44 -7.75
N GLN A 90 -2.85 0.84 -7.78
CA GLN A 90 -1.48 1.26 -8.11
C GLN A 90 -0.78 1.84 -6.88
N ALA A 91 0.50 1.50 -6.70
CA ALA A 91 1.30 2.09 -5.64
C ALA A 91 1.30 3.62 -5.74
N ILE A 92 1.33 4.29 -4.58
CA ILE A 92 1.27 5.75 -4.51
C ILE A 92 2.35 6.40 -5.39
N ASN A 93 3.57 5.87 -5.41
CA ASN A 93 4.68 6.36 -6.24
C ASN A 93 4.61 5.99 -7.74
N LEU A 94 3.64 5.19 -8.16
CA LEU A 94 3.51 4.76 -9.57
C LEU A 94 2.30 5.39 -10.27
N GLN A 95 1.38 6.02 -9.55
CA GLN A 95 0.17 6.62 -10.12
C GLN A 95 0.49 7.68 -11.17
N ARG A 96 1.53 8.50 -10.95
CA ARG A 96 1.98 9.55 -11.88
C ARG A 96 2.21 9.03 -13.30
N LEU A 97 2.71 7.78 -13.45
CA LEU A 97 2.91 7.14 -14.75
C LEU A 97 1.63 7.08 -15.59
N PHE A 98 0.49 6.85 -14.93
CA PHE A 98 -0.81 6.72 -15.59
C PHE A 98 -1.46 8.08 -15.85
N VAL A 99 -1.21 9.04 -14.97
CA VAL A 99 -1.70 10.42 -15.10
C VAL A 99 -0.98 11.12 -16.29
N ASP A 100 0.35 11.09 -16.31
CA ASP A 100 1.17 11.73 -17.34
C ASP A 100 0.89 11.14 -18.74
N ARG A 101 0.56 9.83 -18.82
CA ARG A 101 0.17 9.16 -20.07
C ARG A 101 -1.32 9.24 -20.41
N LYS A 102 -2.12 9.97 -19.59
CA LYS A 102 -3.57 10.13 -19.80
C LYS A 102 -4.34 8.80 -19.84
N ILE A 103 -3.84 7.79 -19.09
CA ILE A 103 -4.49 6.49 -18.92
C ILE A 103 -5.52 6.55 -17.79
N ALA A 104 -5.16 7.23 -16.70
CA ALA A 104 -6.03 7.38 -15.54
C ALA A 104 -7.16 8.38 -15.80
N VAL A 105 -8.36 8.04 -15.35
CA VAL A 105 -9.53 8.92 -15.41
C VAL A 105 -9.49 9.92 -14.26
N GLU A 106 -9.73 11.20 -14.54
CA GLU A 106 -9.90 12.23 -13.52
C GLU A 106 -11.20 11.99 -12.74
N LEU A 107 -11.13 12.00 -11.41
CA LEU A 107 -12.25 11.65 -10.54
C LEU A 107 -13.14 12.84 -10.10
N SER A 108 -12.72 14.08 -10.38
CA SER A 108 -13.49 15.30 -10.00
C SER A 108 -14.95 15.26 -10.47
N PRO A 109 -15.27 14.82 -11.72
CA PRO A 109 -16.67 14.78 -12.18
C PRO A 109 -17.54 13.75 -11.42
N PHE A 110 -16.93 12.70 -10.87
CA PHE A 110 -17.63 11.70 -10.07
C PHE A 110 -17.84 12.20 -8.66
N ILE A 111 -16.80 12.77 -8.04
CA ILE A 111 -16.86 13.38 -6.70
C ILE A 111 -17.93 14.48 -6.65
N ALA A 112 -18.03 15.33 -7.69
CA ALA A 112 -19.01 16.41 -7.76
C ALA A 112 -20.46 15.94 -7.79
N LYS A 113 -20.71 14.66 -8.13
CA LYS A 113 -22.05 14.06 -8.13
C LYS A 113 -22.39 13.39 -6.79
N GLU A 114 -21.43 13.18 -5.92
CA GLU A 114 -21.65 12.57 -4.61
C GLU A 114 -22.34 13.53 -3.65
N GLN A 115 -23.35 13.03 -2.98
CA GLN A 115 -23.98 13.78 -1.90
C GLN A 115 -23.11 13.71 -0.64
N ASN A 116 -22.83 14.86 -0.02
CA ASN A 116 -22.08 14.95 1.24
C ASN A 116 -20.72 14.22 1.21
N TRP A 117 -19.92 14.43 0.14
CA TRP A 117 -18.62 13.80 -0.01
C TRP A 117 -17.71 13.96 1.23
N GLU A 118 -17.68 15.17 1.82
CA GLU A 118 -16.86 15.43 3.02
C GLU A 118 -17.32 14.59 4.22
N GLY A 119 -18.63 14.37 4.37
CA GLY A 119 -19.19 13.54 5.44
C GLY A 119 -18.99 12.05 5.26
N GLN A 120 -18.55 11.60 4.08
CA GLN A 120 -18.22 10.18 3.82
C GLN A 120 -16.83 9.77 4.37
N GLY A 121 -16.09 10.69 5.00
CA GLY A 121 -14.84 10.39 5.69
C GLY A 121 -13.58 10.35 4.82
N PHE A 122 -13.64 10.84 3.58
CA PHE A 122 -12.49 10.99 2.69
C PHE A 122 -11.63 12.18 3.11
N ALA A 123 -10.68 11.93 4.03
CA ALA A 123 -9.82 12.98 4.58
C ALA A 123 -8.93 13.62 3.51
N LYS A 124 -8.75 14.94 3.56
CA LYS A 124 -7.91 15.69 2.60
C LYS A 124 -6.48 15.15 2.48
N SER A 125 -5.87 14.72 3.59
CA SER A 125 -4.53 14.11 3.60
C SER A 125 -4.47 12.80 2.82
N MET A 126 -5.52 11.98 2.86
CA MET A 126 -5.61 10.73 2.11
C MET A 126 -5.96 10.98 0.64
N MET A 127 -6.82 11.95 0.35
CA MET A 127 -7.10 12.38 -1.01
C MET A 127 -5.86 12.93 -1.73
N ALA A 128 -4.96 13.60 -0.99
CA ALA A 128 -3.70 14.11 -1.53
C ALA A 128 -2.79 12.99 -2.09
N LEU A 129 -2.90 11.74 -1.59
CA LEU A 129 -2.13 10.60 -2.07
C LEU A 129 -2.51 10.13 -3.49
N GLY A 130 -3.65 10.54 -4.00
CA GLY A 130 -4.12 10.27 -5.36
C GLY A 130 -4.33 11.53 -6.21
N THR A 131 -3.79 12.68 -5.77
CA THR A 131 -3.99 13.99 -6.43
C THR A 131 -2.73 14.44 -7.15
N TYR A 132 -2.85 14.78 -8.42
CA TYR A 132 -1.78 15.28 -9.28
C TYR A 132 -2.23 16.53 -10.01
N GLY A 133 -1.40 17.58 -9.98
CA GLY A 133 -1.77 18.88 -10.58
C GLY A 133 -3.07 19.47 -10.00
N GLY A 134 -3.38 19.20 -8.73
CA GLY A 134 -4.60 19.65 -8.07
C GLY A 134 -5.86 18.84 -8.41
N LYS A 135 -5.75 17.76 -9.20
CA LYS A 135 -6.86 16.90 -9.63
C LYS A 135 -6.74 15.49 -9.07
N PRO A 136 -7.83 14.90 -8.53
CA PRO A 136 -7.83 13.53 -8.05
C PRO A 136 -7.90 12.52 -9.21
N TYR A 137 -7.01 11.53 -9.22
CA TYR A 137 -6.96 10.40 -10.14
C TYR A 137 -7.01 9.06 -9.44
N GLY A 138 -6.90 9.05 -8.11
CA GLY A 138 -6.99 7.84 -7.30
C GLY A 138 -7.62 8.12 -5.95
N LEU A 139 -8.33 7.12 -5.42
CA LEU A 139 -8.79 7.10 -4.03
C LEU A 139 -7.83 6.23 -3.24
N ALA A 140 -7.20 6.76 -2.17
CA ALA A 140 -6.33 5.98 -1.32
C ALA A 140 -7.09 4.75 -0.80
N PHE A 141 -6.51 3.56 -0.99
CA PHE A 141 -7.07 2.29 -0.53
C PHE A 141 -6.35 1.78 0.72
N ALA A 142 -5.03 1.90 0.73
CA ALA A 142 -4.18 1.43 1.82
C ALA A 142 -3.06 2.45 2.06
N ALA A 143 -2.76 2.74 3.31
CA ALA A 143 -1.68 3.63 3.71
C ALA A 143 -0.82 2.97 4.80
N SER A 144 0.51 3.09 4.73
CA SER A 144 1.44 2.54 5.70
C SER A 144 2.56 3.52 6.03
N THR A 145 3.19 3.31 7.18
CA THR A 145 4.49 3.90 7.51
C THR A 145 5.49 2.80 7.78
N PRO A 146 6.81 3.06 7.62
CA PRO A 146 7.83 2.15 8.10
C PRO A 146 7.75 2.05 9.63
N ILE A 147 7.90 0.83 10.15
CA ILE A 147 7.93 0.50 11.58
C ILE A 147 9.02 -0.51 11.85
N ILE A 148 9.27 -0.80 13.12
CA ILE A 148 10.12 -1.89 13.55
C ILE A 148 9.26 -2.97 14.21
N TYR A 149 9.40 -4.20 13.76
CA TYR A 149 8.93 -5.41 14.43
C TYR A 149 10.05 -5.90 15.34
N ILE A 150 9.75 -6.21 16.58
CA ILE A 150 10.73 -6.77 17.51
C ILE A 150 10.24 -8.11 18.08
N ASN A 151 11.17 -9.05 18.16
CA ASN A 151 10.99 -10.30 18.87
C ASN A 151 11.33 -10.06 20.35
N ASP A 152 10.30 -9.91 21.20
CA ASP A 152 10.44 -9.59 22.62
C ASP A 152 11.32 -10.62 23.35
N ASP A 153 11.18 -11.91 22.98
CA ASP A 153 11.92 -12.99 23.63
C ASP A 153 13.42 -12.90 23.32
N LEU A 154 13.82 -12.62 22.07
CA LEU A 154 15.23 -12.42 21.71
C LEU A 154 15.79 -11.14 22.30
N VAL A 155 15.03 -10.06 22.30
CA VAL A 155 15.41 -8.79 22.94
C VAL A 155 15.69 -9.02 24.43
N THR A 156 14.80 -9.70 25.14
CA THR A 156 14.96 -9.99 26.56
C THR A 156 16.15 -10.91 26.83
N LYS A 157 16.32 -11.97 26.04
CA LYS A 157 17.46 -12.89 26.17
C LYS A 157 18.81 -12.18 25.94
N ALA A 158 18.84 -11.17 25.09
CA ALA A 158 20.02 -10.34 24.83
C ALA A 158 20.26 -9.25 25.89
N GLY A 159 19.45 -9.22 26.97
CA GLY A 159 19.54 -8.23 28.04
C GLY A 159 18.93 -6.87 27.70
N GLY A 160 18.12 -6.78 26.66
CA GLY A 160 17.33 -5.59 26.33
C GLY A 160 15.97 -5.60 27.04
N ASP A 161 15.31 -4.45 27.01
CA ASP A 161 13.93 -4.28 27.49
C ASP A 161 12.99 -3.97 26.31
N PRO A 162 12.07 -4.89 25.92
CA PRO A 162 11.11 -4.64 24.87
C PRO A 162 10.18 -3.45 25.12
N ALA A 163 9.92 -3.10 26.40
CA ALA A 163 9.08 -1.97 26.76
C ALA A 163 9.81 -0.62 26.62
N ASN A 164 11.15 -0.62 26.78
CA ASN A 164 12.03 0.53 26.62
C ASN A 164 13.02 0.29 25.46
N PHE A 165 12.49 -0.11 24.30
CA PHE A 165 13.28 -0.40 23.11
C PHE A 165 14.08 0.85 22.67
N PRO A 166 15.35 0.72 22.23
CA PRO A 166 16.16 1.84 21.80
C PRO A 166 15.50 2.66 20.67
N SER A 167 15.48 3.97 20.82
CA SER A 167 14.93 4.90 19.82
C SER A 167 15.96 5.42 18.82
N THR A 168 17.24 5.10 19.01
CA THR A 168 18.36 5.51 18.15
C THR A 168 18.97 4.32 17.42
N TRP A 169 19.51 4.57 16.24
CA TRP A 169 20.17 3.52 15.46
C TRP A 169 21.37 2.90 16.18
N ASP A 170 22.15 3.69 16.93
CA ASP A 170 23.28 3.18 17.71
C ASP A 170 22.84 2.16 18.75
N GLY A 171 21.82 2.50 19.54
CA GLY A 171 21.25 1.56 20.51
C GLY A 171 20.62 0.31 19.87
N ILE A 172 20.05 0.47 18.67
CA ILE A 172 19.51 -0.66 17.89
C ILE A 172 20.66 -1.58 17.43
N PHE A 173 21.78 -1.02 16.96
CA PHE A 173 22.96 -1.82 16.53
C PHE A 173 23.57 -2.56 17.71
N ASP A 174 23.74 -1.91 18.87
CA ASP A 174 24.23 -2.56 20.08
C ASP A 174 23.37 -3.76 20.49
N LEU A 175 22.04 -3.58 20.43
CA LEU A 175 21.09 -4.65 20.74
C LEU A 175 21.13 -5.76 19.68
N SER A 176 21.22 -5.38 18.39
CA SER A 176 21.36 -6.31 17.28
C SER A 176 22.55 -7.23 17.44
N GLN A 177 23.72 -6.67 17.78
CA GLN A 177 24.94 -7.46 18.03
C GLN A 177 24.78 -8.42 19.21
N LYS A 178 24.11 -7.99 20.31
CA LYS A 178 23.82 -8.84 21.45
C LYS A 178 22.91 -10.01 21.06
N ILE A 179 21.86 -9.74 20.25
CA ILE A 179 20.96 -10.80 19.76
C ILE A 179 21.75 -11.79 18.88
N ALA A 180 22.55 -11.32 17.96
CA ALA A 180 23.36 -12.19 17.09
C ALA A 180 24.34 -13.08 17.91
N LYS A 181 24.90 -12.56 19.01
CA LYS A 181 25.78 -13.30 19.93
C LYS A 181 25.07 -14.38 20.74
N LEU A 182 23.74 -14.44 20.76
CA LEU A 182 23.00 -15.56 21.38
C LEU A 182 23.24 -16.89 20.64
N GLY A 183 23.79 -16.86 19.44
CA GLY A 183 24.06 -18.04 18.62
C GLY A 183 22.80 -18.63 17.96
N ASP A 184 22.78 -19.93 17.71
CA ASP A 184 21.65 -20.69 17.15
C ASP A 184 21.08 -20.14 15.83
N GLY A 185 21.89 -19.44 15.05
CA GLY A 185 21.48 -18.82 13.77
C GLY A 185 20.59 -17.59 13.96
N ASN A 186 20.60 -16.96 15.15
CA ASN A 186 19.84 -15.73 15.38
C ASN A 186 20.45 -14.56 14.60
N ILE A 187 19.55 -13.80 13.95
CA ILE A 187 19.85 -12.57 13.20
C ILE A 187 19.42 -11.40 14.07
N GLY A 188 20.36 -10.46 14.33
CA GLY A 188 20.06 -9.32 15.18
C GLY A 188 19.11 -8.33 14.53
N LEU A 189 19.45 -7.88 13.30
CA LEU A 189 18.70 -6.86 12.56
C LEU A 189 18.56 -7.24 11.10
N PHE A 190 17.39 -6.93 10.53
CA PHE A 190 17.19 -6.82 9.09
C PHE A 190 16.38 -5.57 8.74
N HIS A 191 16.86 -4.82 7.76
CA HIS A 191 16.17 -3.67 7.17
C HIS A 191 15.68 -4.06 5.78
N SER A 192 14.38 -3.94 5.52
CA SER A 192 13.77 -4.35 4.24
C SER A 192 14.12 -3.38 3.10
N TRP A 193 15.41 -3.20 2.85
CA TRP A 193 15.97 -2.25 1.87
C TRP A 193 15.49 -2.50 0.44
N ALA A 194 15.18 -3.74 0.08
CA ALA A 194 14.76 -4.15 -1.27
C ALA A 194 13.24 -4.11 -1.49
N ILE A 195 12.48 -3.58 -0.52
CA ILE A 195 11.02 -3.45 -0.68
C ILE A 195 10.66 -2.60 -1.91
N THR A 196 9.52 -2.93 -2.53
CA THR A 196 8.99 -2.30 -3.75
C THR A 196 9.17 -0.76 -3.76
N GLY A 197 9.48 -0.20 -4.92
CA GLY A 197 9.57 1.25 -5.16
C GLY A 197 10.63 1.99 -4.35
N ASN A 198 11.65 1.28 -3.83
CA ASN A 198 12.70 1.85 -2.97
C ASN A 198 12.14 2.58 -1.73
N TRP A 199 11.00 2.11 -1.23
CA TRP A 199 10.27 2.79 -0.17
C TRP A 199 11.08 2.98 1.10
N MET A 200 11.81 1.94 1.53
CA MET A 200 12.66 2.02 2.73
C MET A 200 13.91 2.88 2.51
N TRP A 201 14.42 2.99 1.28
CA TRP A 201 15.45 3.97 0.95
C TRP A 201 14.92 5.41 1.12
N GLN A 202 13.74 5.70 0.57
CA GLN A 202 13.10 7.00 0.76
C GLN A 202 12.82 7.28 2.26
N ALA A 203 12.45 6.25 3.03
CA ALA A 203 12.27 6.38 4.47
C ALA A 203 13.56 6.81 5.19
N LEU A 204 14.70 6.25 4.82
CA LEU A 204 15.99 6.69 5.36
C LEU A 204 16.29 8.14 4.99
N VAL A 205 16.15 8.53 3.72
CA VAL A 205 16.41 9.90 3.25
C VAL A 205 15.50 10.90 3.94
N PHE A 206 14.20 10.63 4.00
CA PHE A 206 13.20 11.53 4.61
C PHE A 206 13.33 11.59 6.12
N SER A 207 13.72 10.49 6.80
CA SER A 207 13.98 10.49 8.24
C SER A 207 15.15 11.39 8.65
N HIS A 208 16.06 11.68 7.73
CA HIS A 208 17.13 12.66 7.89
C HIS A 208 16.75 14.08 7.39
N GLY A 209 15.48 14.31 7.02
CA GLY A 209 15.00 15.60 6.51
C GLY A 209 15.34 15.88 5.05
N GLY A 210 15.74 14.86 4.28
CA GLY A 210 16.09 14.98 2.87
C GLY A 210 14.89 14.93 1.92
N LYS A 211 15.19 15.13 0.64
CA LYS A 211 14.26 15.02 -0.51
C LYS A 211 14.86 14.10 -1.56
N MET A 212 14.00 13.53 -2.43
CA MET A 212 14.49 12.72 -3.56
C MET A 212 14.95 13.59 -4.73
N MET A 213 14.26 14.70 -5.00
CA MET A 213 14.56 15.66 -6.07
C MET A 213 14.50 17.08 -5.53
N SER A 214 15.08 18.02 -6.29
CA SER A 214 14.87 19.47 -6.13
C SER A 214 13.39 19.83 -6.31
N ASP A 215 12.97 20.98 -5.79
CA ASP A 215 11.56 21.41 -5.84
C ASP A 215 11.04 21.62 -7.26
N ASP A 216 11.92 21.93 -8.23
CA ASP A 216 11.62 22.02 -9.65
C ASP A 216 11.72 20.69 -10.41
N GLU A 217 12.00 19.60 -9.69
CA GLU A 217 12.16 18.23 -10.20
C GLU A 217 13.24 18.04 -11.29
N LYS A 218 14.20 18.95 -11.42
CA LYS A 218 15.23 18.88 -12.46
C LYS A 218 16.51 18.18 -12.01
N THR A 219 16.81 18.19 -10.73
CA THR A 219 18.05 17.63 -10.19
C THR A 219 17.79 16.66 -9.05
N VAL A 220 18.64 15.67 -8.95
CA VAL A 220 18.69 14.77 -7.80
C VAL A 220 18.99 15.56 -6.52
N ALA A 221 18.31 15.26 -5.42
CA ALA A 221 18.55 15.85 -4.10
C ALA A 221 18.89 14.80 -3.02
N PHE A 222 18.64 13.53 -3.30
CA PHE A 222 18.98 12.45 -2.36
C PHE A 222 20.50 12.20 -2.22
N ASP A 223 21.34 12.83 -3.03
CA ASP A 223 22.81 12.76 -2.93
C ASP A 223 23.42 13.84 -2.00
N GLN A 224 22.57 14.71 -1.45
CA GLN A 224 22.98 15.74 -0.49
C GLN A 224 23.23 15.12 0.90
N GLU A 225 23.56 15.94 1.90
CA GLU A 225 23.91 15.50 3.25
C GLU A 225 22.92 14.49 3.89
N PRO A 226 21.56 14.67 3.79
CA PRO A 226 20.64 13.65 4.29
C PRO A 226 20.78 12.28 3.61
N GLY A 227 21.03 12.25 2.32
CA GLY A 227 21.23 11.00 1.58
C GLY A 227 22.56 10.35 1.87
N LYS A 228 23.64 11.14 2.08
CA LYS A 228 24.94 10.62 2.54
C LYS A 228 24.80 9.93 3.90
N LYS A 229 24.08 10.57 4.84
CA LYS A 229 23.76 9.95 6.13
C LYS A 229 22.97 8.67 5.97
N SER A 230 22.00 8.66 5.06
CA SER A 230 21.10 7.52 4.81
C SER A 230 21.84 6.31 4.21
N ILE A 231 22.69 6.52 3.20
CA ILE A 231 23.47 5.44 2.61
C ILE A 231 24.55 4.95 3.57
N GLY A 232 25.15 5.87 4.33
CA GLY A 232 26.07 5.57 5.42
C GLY A 232 25.42 4.71 6.50
N LEU A 233 24.16 5.04 6.86
CA LEU A 233 23.38 4.27 7.82
C LEU A 233 23.08 2.85 7.30
N LEU A 234 22.72 2.67 6.02
CA LEU A 234 22.56 1.35 5.42
C LEU A 234 23.87 0.55 5.51
N GLY A 235 25.00 1.19 5.19
CA GLY A 235 26.31 0.57 5.35
C GLY A 235 26.64 0.18 6.80
N ARG A 236 26.20 0.98 7.78
CA ARG A 236 26.31 0.66 9.22
C ARG A 236 25.41 -0.50 9.63
N MET A 237 24.18 -0.58 9.12
CA MET A 237 23.30 -1.73 9.35
C MET A 237 23.98 -3.05 8.97
N VAL A 238 24.71 -3.06 7.85
CA VAL A 238 25.46 -4.23 7.38
C VAL A 238 26.70 -4.52 8.22
N ARG A 239 27.52 -3.50 8.52
CA ARG A 239 28.81 -3.67 9.21
C ARG A 239 28.67 -3.75 10.72
N GLU A 240 27.90 -2.85 11.32
CA GLU A 240 27.75 -2.71 12.78
C GLU A 240 26.52 -3.48 13.28
N GLY A 241 25.38 -3.39 12.56
CA GLY A 241 24.16 -4.12 12.88
C GLY A 241 24.24 -5.62 12.55
N GLY A 242 25.23 -6.05 11.76
CA GLY A 242 25.35 -7.45 11.33
C GLY A 242 24.25 -7.91 10.38
N MET A 243 23.63 -6.96 9.65
CA MET A 243 22.54 -7.26 8.73
C MET A 243 23.02 -8.17 7.59
N PRO A 244 22.44 -9.37 7.39
CA PRO A 244 22.72 -10.23 6.26
C PRO A 244 22.08 -9.73 4.97
N ASP A 245 22.57 -10.19 3.82
CA ASP A 245 21.87 -10.03 2.55
C ASP A 245 20.79 -11.13 2.41
N LEU A 246 19.54 -10.75 2.60
CA LEU A 246 18.37 -11.64 2.51
C LEU A 246 17.36 -11.09 1.53
N THR A 247 16.62 -12.01 0.89
CA THR A 247 15.41 -11.63 0.16
C THR A 247 14.27 -11.23 1.13
N PRO A 248 13.27 -10.48 0.68
CA PRO A 248 12.09 -10.18 1.50
C PRO A 248 11.38 -11.43 2.04
N GLU A 249 11.34 -12.51 1.26
CA GLU A 249 10.76 -13.79 1.67
C GLU A 249 11.58 -14.45 2.78
N ALA A 250 12.92 -14.46 2.65
CA ALA A 250 13.83 -15.03 3.63
C ALA A 250 13.79 -14.25 4.96
N SER A 251 13.71 -12.92 4.92
CA SER A 251 13.59 -12.11 6.13
C SER A 251 12.27 -12.35 6.87
N ARG A 252 11.14 -12.49 6.14
CA ARG A 252 9.85 -12.88 6.71
C ARG A 252 9.93 -14.25 7.38
N ALA A 253 10.51 -15.25 6.69
CA ALA A 253 10.67 -16.58 7.23
C ALA A 253 11.53 -16.58 8.50
N ALA A 254 12.61 -15.80 8.52
CA ALA A 254 13.47 -15.64 9.70
C ALA A 254 12.72 -15.00 10.88
N PHE A 255 11.91 -13.97 10.65
CA PHE A 255 11.10 -13.38 11.71
C PHE A 255 10.03 -14.36 12.20
N PHE A 256 9.26 -14.98 11.32
CA PHE A 256 8.17 -15.90 11.69
C PHE A 256 8.64 -17.18 12.39
N SER A 257 9.89 -17.60 12.14
CA SER A 257 10.53 -18.71 12.85
C SER A 257 11.14 -18.31 14.20
N GLY A 258 11.12 -17.02 14.56
CA GLY A 258 11.71 -16.50 15.80
C GLY A 258 13.23 -16.31 15.74
N LYS A 259 13.84 -16.36 14.54
CA LYS A 259 15.29 -16.21 14.35
C LYS A 259 15.75 -14.79 14.06
N LEU A 260 14.85 -13.87 13.77
CA LEU A 260 15.15 -12.44 13.56
C LEU A 260 14.65 -11.63 14.74
N GLY A 261 15.56 -10.85 15.36
CA GLY A 261 15.26 -10.06 16.56
C GLY A 261 14.61 -8.72 16.26
N ILE A 262 15.14 -7.99 15.27
CA ILE A 262 14.75 -6.63 14.92
C ILE A 262 14.52 -6.57 13.42
N TRP A 263 13.32 -6.20 13.00
CA TRP A 263 12.95 -6.16 11.58
C TRP A 263 12.28 -4.85 11.22
N THR A 264 12.92 -4.01 10.41
CA THR A 264 12.29 -2.79 9.91
C THR A 264 11.54 -3.09 8.63
N GLU A 265 10.23 -2.83 8.63
CA GLU A 265 9.33 -3.23 7.56
C GLU A 265 8.06 -2.35 7.54
N SER A 266 7.18 -2.60 6.59
CA SER A 266 5.88 -1.96 6.47
C SER A 266 4.86 -2.51 7.48
N THR A 267 3.95 -1.67 7.97
CA THR A 267 2.78 -2.11 8.73
C THR A 267 1.86 -3.06 7.95
N SER A 268 1.95 -3.10 6.63
CA SER A 268 1.14 -3.98 5.79
C SER A 268 1.22 -5.47 6.17
N LEU A 269 2.30 -5.87 6.83
CA LEU A 269 2.55 -7.27 7.21
C LEU A 269 2.02 -7.66 8.59
N LEU A 270 1.32 -6.79 9.34
CA LEU A 270 0.90 -7.09 10.71
C LEU A 270 0.05 -8.37 10.80
N ARG A 271 -0.97 -8.53 9.94
CA ARG A 271 -1.77 -9.76 9.90
C ARG A 271 -0.93 -10.98 9.51
N VAL A 272 -0.09 -10.83 8.48
CA VAL A 272 0.79 -11.92 8.02
C VAL A 272 1.79 -12.31 9.10
N ALA A 273 2.26 -11.35 9.91
CA ALA A 273 3.13 -11.61 11.06
C ALA A 273 2.39 -12.33 12.19
N ASP A 274 1.16 -11.91 12.53
CA ASP A 274 0.32 -12.62 13.50
C ASP A 274 0.12 -14.10 13.09
N GLU A 275 -0.24 -14.34 11.82
CA GLU A 275 -0.44 -15.70 11.29
C GLU A 275 0.88 -16.49 11.22
N GLY A 276 1.99 -15.87 10.82
CA GLY A 276 3.28 -16.53 10.66
C GLY A 276 3.97 -16.85 11.96
N VAL A 277 3.92 -15.95 12.92
CA VAL A 277 4.45 -16.16 14.28
C VAL A 277 3.58 -17.18 15.05
N ALA A 278 2.24 -17.12 14.91
CA ALA A 278 1.31 -18.08 15.46
C ALA A 278 1.56 -18.39 16.96
N GLY A 279 1.92 -17.39 17.75
CA GLY A 279 2.13 -17.53 19.20
C GLY A 279 3.44 -18.21 19.60
N LYS A 280 4.37 -18.50 18.69
CA LYS A 280 5.68 -19.14 18.99
C LYS A 280 6.55 -18.29 19.92
N PHE A 281 6.43 -16.98 19.86
CA PHE A 281 7.15 -16.01 20.70
C PHE A 281 6.32 -14.73 20.84
N LYS A 282 6.66 -13.90 21.84
CA LYS A 282 6.08 -12.58 22.01
C LYS A 282 6.76 -11.59 21.07
N TRP A 283 5.97 -10.73 20.45
CA TRP A 283 6.46 -9.68 19.55
C TRP A 283 5.60 -8.43 19.62
N ARG A 284 6.19 -7.32 19.26
CA ARG A 284 5.50 -6.02 19.15
C ARG A 284 6.07 -5.19 18.03
N THR A 285 5.43 -4.05 17.79
CA THR A 285 5.94 -3.02 16.90
C THR A 285 6.34 -1.79 17.68
N VAL A 286 7.39 -1.11 17.19
CA VAL A 286 7.84 0.18 17.71
C VAL A 286 8.07 1.16 16.56
N ARG A 287 8.15 2.46 16.89
CA ARG A 287 8.30 3.50 15.89
C ARG A 287 9.62 3.40 15.14
N PHE A 288 9.60 3.79 13.88
CA PHE A 288 10.81 3.92 13.07
C PHE A 288 11.63 5.13 13.56
N PRO A 289 12.97 5.02 13.72
CA PRO A 289 13.81 6.13 14.16
C PRO A 289 13.83 7.28 13.14
N VAL A 290 13.69 8.50 13.62
CA VAL A 290 13.66 9.73 12.80
C VAL A 290 14.66 10.75 13.34
N PRO A 291 15.96 10.59 13.06
CA PRO A 291 17.02 11.34 13.70
C PRO A 291 17.15 12.80 13.24
N GLY A 292 16.62 13.14 12.08
CA GLY A 292 16.78 14.47 11.49
C GLY A 292 15.77 15.50 11.96
N PRO A 293 16.12 16.79 11.96
CA PRO A 293 15.14 17.84 12.04
C PRO A 293 14.23 17.82 10.79
N ASN A 294 12.97 18.20 10.96
CA ASN A 294 11.97 18.15 9.88
C ASN A 294 11.79 16.77 9.24
N ALA A 295 12.11 15.71 10.01
CA ALA A 295 12.01 14.33 9.56
C ALA A 295 10.60 13.99 9.10
N LYS A 296 10.52 13.23 8.02
CA LYS A 296 9.28 12.68 7.46
C LYS A 296 9.44 11.19 7.19
N LEU A 297 8.31 10.53 6.97
CA LEU A 297 8.25 9.13 6.57
C LEU A 297 7.36 8.99 5.34
N PRO A 298 7.77 8.25 4.31
CA PRO A 298 6.96 8.08 3.11
C PRO A 298 5.71 7.24 3.44
N THR A 299 4.57 7.68 2.94
CA THR A 299 3.31 6.93 3.03
C THR A 299 3.31 5.85 1.97
N GLY A 300 3.58 4.61 2.35
CA GLY A 300 3.44 3.46 1.45
C GLY A 300 1.99 3.07 1.22
N GLY A 301 1.77 2.15 0.29
CA GLY A 301 0.45 1.62 -0.03
C GLY A 301 -0.01 1.92 -1.44
N ALA A 302 -1.33 1.88 -1.66
CA ALA A 302 -1.93 1.98 -2.97
C ALA A 302 -3.19 2.85 -2.98
N ALA A 303 -3.50 3.38 -4.16
CA ALA A 303 -4.78 3.96 -4.47
C ALA A 303 -5.51 3.17 -5.57
N ALA A 304 -6.83 3.15 -5.49
CA ALA A 304 -7.69 2.65 -6.56
C ALA A 304 -7.76 3.73 -7.66
N MET A 305 -7.35 3.38 -8.87
CA MET A 305 -7.42 4.23 -10.05
C MET A 305 -8.43 3.67 -11.05
N MET A 306 -9.19 4.54 -11.70
CA MET A 306 -10.14 4.18 -12.75
C MET A 306 -9.45 4.22 -14.12
N PHE A 307 -9.56 3.13 -14.88
CA PHE A 307 -9.08 3.04 -16.26
C PHE A 307 -10.22 2.74 -17.25
N ALA A 308 -11.43 2.49 -16.77
CA ALA A 308 -12.62 2.33 -17.60
C ALA A 308 -12.87 3.55 -18.48
N THR A 309 -13.19 3.34 -19.76
CA THR A 309 -13.47 4.43 -20.72
C THR A 309 -14.94 4.55 -21.09
N ASP A 310 -15.71 3.46 -20.97
CA ASP A 310 -17.15 3.46 -21.20
C ASP A 310 -17.90 4.08 -20.01
N PRO A 311 -18.88 4.98 -20.21
CA PRO A 311 -19.57 5.65 -19.11
C PRO A 311 -20.32 4.72 -18.16
N ALA A 312 -20.89 3.61 -18.63
CA ALA A 312 -21.59 2.66 -17.78
C ALA A 312 -20.60 1.86 -16.92
N GLN A 313 -19.46 1.47 -17.51
CA GLN A 313 -18.36 0.85 -16.78
C GLN A 313 -17.74 1.81 -15.77
N GLN A 314 -17.56 3.08 -16.12
CA GLN A 314 -17.09 4.11 -15.17
C GLN A 314 -18.03 4.27 -13.97
N ALA A 315 -19.34 4.26 -14.19
CA ALA A 315 -20.31 4.37 -13.11
C ALA A 315 -20.25 3.16 -12.16
N ALA A 316 -20.08 1.94 -12.69
CA ALA A 316 -19.94 0.73 -11.89
C ALA A 316 -18.56 0.68 -11.17
N ALA A 317 -17.48 1.07 -11.85
CA ALA A 317 -16.14 1.19 -11.27
C ALA A 317 -16.12 2.22 -10.13
N TRP A 318 -16.81 3.36 -10.28
CA TRP A 318 -16.90 4.38 -9.25
C TRP A 318 -17.58 3.85 -7.99
N LYS A 319 -18.73 3.15 -8.13
CA LYS A 319 -19.40 2.49 -6.99
C LYS A 319 -18.47 1.52 -6.26
N PHE A 320 -17.69 0.72 -7.02
CA PHE A 320 -16.73 -0.19 -6.41
C PHE A 320 -15.60 0.55 -5.70
N MET A 321 -14.99 1.57 -6.33
CA MET A 321 -13.91 2.36 -5.73
C MET A 321 -14.35 3.04 -4.43
N THR A 322 -15.51 3.70 -4.42
CA THR A 322 -16.04 4.36 -3.22
C THR A 322 -16.42 3.38 -2.12
N PHE A 323 -16.88 2.19 -2.47
CA PHE A 323 -17.16 1.13 -1.49
C PHE A 323 -15.88 0.62 -0.82
N ILE A 324 -14.85 0.26 -1.60
CA ILE A 324 -13.62 -0.32 -1.03
C ILE A 324 -12.79 0.68 -0.23
N THR A 325 -12.90 1.98 -0.54
CA THR A 325 -12.21 3.08 0.16
C THR A 325 -13.07 3.79 1.20
N GLY A 326 -14.38 3.50 1.22
CA GLY A 326 -15.33 3.98 2.23
C GLY A 326 -15.15 3.29 3.58
N ALA A 327 -15.96 3.68 4.56
CA ALA A 327 -15.81 3.22 5.95
C ALA A 327 -15.83 1.68 6.10
N ARG A 328 -16.76 0.98 5.41
CA ARG A 328 -16.86 -0.50 5.46
C ARG A 328 -15.65 -1.15 4.82
N GLY A 329 -15.29 -0.73 3.60
CA GLY A 329 -14.14 -1.29 2.87
C GLY A 329 -12.82 -1.04 3.61
N ALA A 330 -12.62 0.17 4.15
CA ALA A 330 -11.46 0.50 4.97
C ALA A 330 -11.37 -0.38 6.24
N THR A 331 -12.51 -0.70 6.87
CA THR A 331 -12.55 -1.61 8.02
C THR A 331 -12.08 -3.01 7.66
N ILE A 332 -12.58 -3.56 6.55
CA ILE A 332 -12.16 -4.88 6.03
C ILE A 332 -10.66 -4.88 5.72
N MET A 333 -10.20 -3.85 5.02
CA MET A 333 -8.80 -3.72 4.63
C MET A 333 -7.87 -3.66 5.85
N VAL A 334 -8.17 -2.85 6.85
CA VAL A 334 -7.34 -2.73 8.07
C VAL A 334 -7.30 -4.04 8.85
N LYS A 335 -8.45 -4.66 9.10
CA LYS A 335 -8.53 -5.94 9.83
C LYS A 335 -7.83 -7.07 9.08
N GLY A 336 -7.89 -7.04 7.76
CA GLY A 336 -7.31 -8.05 6.89
C GLY A 336 -5.82 -7.85 6.55
N THR A 337 -5.20 -6.75 7.00
CA THR A 337 -3.79 -6.45 6.68
C THR A 337 -3.02 -5.91 7.88
N GLY A 338 -2.77 -4.69 7.94
CA GLY A 338 -2.04 -3.90 8.92
C GLY A 338 -1.89 -2.46 8.43
N TYR A 339 -2.41 -2.18 7.24
CA TYR A 339 -2.45 -0.82 6.73
C TYR A 339 -3.32 0.09 7.59
N MET A 340 -3.06 1.37 7.53
CA MET A 340 -3.92 2.40 8.13
C MET A 340 -5.16 2.64 7.25
N PRO A 341 -6.30 3.01 7.85
CA PRO A 341 -7.52 3.28 7.10
C PRO A 341 -7.36 4.54 6.23
N PRO A 342 -7.74 4.49 4.94
CA PRO A 342 -7.79 5.67 4.08
C PRO A 342 -8.99 6.57 4.40
N ASN A 343 -9.94 6.07 5.19
CA ASN A 343 -11.16 6.73 5.59
C ASN A 343 -11.15 7.03 7.10
N SER A 344 -11.59 8.22 7.51
CA SER A 344 -11.52 8.67 8.90
C SER A 344 -12.64 8.12 9.80
N LEU A 345 -13.75 7.66 9.24
CA LEU A 345 -14.92 7.24 10.04
C LEU A 345 -14.67 5.97 10.87
N PRO A 346 -14.01 4.92 10.37
CA PRO A 346 -13.89 3.65 11.11
C PRO A 346 -13.13 3.74 12.41
N ALA A 347 -12.16 4.64 12.52
CA ALA A 347 -11.19 4.65 13.63
C ALA A 347 -11.85 4.79 15.01
N ASN A 348 -12.92 5.58 15.10
CA ASN A 348 -13.61 5.89 16.37
C ASN A 348 -14.91 5.09 16.57
N ASP A 349 -15.33 4.29 15.59
CA ASP A 349 -16.54 3.49 15.66
C ASP A 349 -16.27 2.13 16.33
N PRO A 350 -16.93 1.81 17.47
CA PRO A 350 -16.78 0.53 18.17
C PRO A 350 -17.14 -0.68 17.30
N ALA A 351 -18.09 -0.54 16.37
CA ALA A 351 -18.48 -1.62 15.46
C ALA A 351 -17.46 -1.84 14.33
N MET A 352 -16.57 -0.88 14.11
CA MET A 352 -15.55 -0.93 13.05
C MET A 352 -14.14 -1.17 13.63
N LEU A 353 -13.36 -0.12 13.90
CA LEU A 353 -11.95 -0.26 14.24
C LEU A 353 -11.60 0.10 15.69
N LYS A 354 -12.46 0.82 16.44
CA LYS A 354 -12.11 1.25 17.79
C LYS A 354 -11.77 0.07 18.70
N ASN A 355 -12.65 -0.95 18.77
CA ASN A 355 -12.43 -2.15 19.59
C ASN A 355 -11.27 -2.99 19.03
N PHE A 356 -11.15 -3.12 17.71
CA PHE A 356 -10.05 -3.81 17.05
C PHE A 356 -8.68 -3.23 17.46
N TYR A 357 -8.52 -1.92 17.50
CA TYR A 357 -7.25 -1.30 17.92
C TYR A 357 -6.93 -1.52 19.40
N ALA A 358 -7.95 -1.62 20.27
CA ALA A 358 -7.73 -1.96 21.67
C ALA A 358 -7.21 -3.41 21.83
N GLU A 359 -7.67 -4.34 20.99
CA GLU A 359 -7.23 -5.73 20.98
C GLU A 359 -5.91 -5.98 20.23
N LYS A 360 -5.59 -5.10 19.26
CA LYS A 360 -4.43 -5.22 18.36
C LYS A 360 -3.52 -3.98 18.43
N PRO A 361 -2.83 -3.78 19.58
CA PRO A 361 -2.05 -2.54 19.82
C PRO A 361 -0.91 -2.31 18.81
N ASN A 362 -0.39 -3.36 18.16
CA ASN A 362 0.63 -3.25 17.14
C ASN A 362 0.20 -2.38 15.93
N HIS A 363 -1.09 -2.30 15.65
CA HIS A 363 -1.64 -1.44 14.60
C HIS A 363 -1.56 0.07 14.95
N LEU A 364 -1.44 0.42 16.23
CA LEU A 364 -1.38 1.82 16.69
C LEU A 364 -0.03 2.48 16.39
N THR A 365 1.03 1.69 16.19
CA THR A 365 2.38 2.22 15.92
C THR A 365 2.38 3.10 14.67
N SER A 366 1.80 2.63 13.57
CA SER A 366 1.71 3.41 12.33
C SER A 366 0.86 4.66 12.50
N LEU A 367 -0.29 4.55 13.19
CA LEU A 367 -1.16 5.68 13.48
C LEU A 367 -0.43 6.77 14.29
N SER A 368 0.44 6.39 15.24
CA SER A 368 1.23 7.32 16.03
C SER A 368 2.25 8.11 15.19
N GLN A 369 2.58 7.65 13.98
CA GLN A 369 3.52 8.28 13.05
C GLN A 369 2.83 9.14 11.98
N GLN A 370 1.48 9.26 11.98
CA GLN A 370 0.74 10.09 11.00
C GLN A 370 1.28 11.52 10.85
N PRO A 371 1.69 12.24 11.92
CA PRO A 371 2.24 13.60 11.77
C PRO A 371 3.54 13.67 10.96
N LEU A 372 4.24 12.54 10.81
CA LEU A 372 5.48 12.43 10.06
C LEU A 372 5.25 12.08 8.58
N MET A 373 4.02 11.70 8.20
CA MET A 373 3.72 11.22 6.86
C MET A 373 3.99 12.27 5.78
N THR A 374 4.56 11.82 4.68
CA THR A 374 4.70 12.55 3.42
C THR A 374 4.41 11.62 2.24
N ALA A 375 4.28 12.16 1.03
CA ALA A 375 4.06 11.34 -0.15
C ALA A 375 5.23 10.37 -0.38
N TRP A 376 4.94 9.17 -0.84
CA TRP A 376 5.91 8.27 -1.45
C TRP A 376 6.30 8.86 -2.81
N TYR A 377 7.53 9.34 -2.93
CA TYR A 377 7.93 10.15 -4.06
C TYR A 377 7.91 9.35 -5.38
N ALA A 378 7.27 9.93 -6.38
CA ALA A 378 7.23 9.45 -7.76
C ALA A 378 8.16 10.28 -8.64
N PHE A 379 9.21 9.68 -9.20
CA PHE A 379 10.12 10.38 -10.08
C PHE A 379 9.40 10.85 -11.36
N PRO A 380 9.76 12.04 -11.91
CA PRO A 380 9.13 12.59 -13.10
C PRO A 380 9.47 11.80 -14.36
N GLY A 381 8.61 11.89 -15.37
CA GLY A 381 8.81 11.34 -16.69
C GLY A 381 8.53 9.84 -16.82
N GLU A 382 8.95 9.30 -17.96
CA GLU A 382 8.57 7.93 -18.36
C GLU A 382 9.44 6.83 -17.77
N ASN A 383 10.58 7.18 -17.17
CA ASN A 383 11.59 6.23 -16.72
C ASN A 383 11.46 5.86 -15.24
N ASN A 384 10.37 6.21 -14.53
CA ASN A 384 10.24 5.98 -13.10
C ASN A 384 10.57 4.51 -12.70
N LEU A 385 10.07 3.52 -13.43
CA LEU A 385 10.39 2.11 -13.17
C LEU A 385 11.88 1.77 -13.36
N LYS A 386 12.55 2.39 -14.34
CA LYS A 386 14.00 2.22 -14.54
C LYS A 386 14.80 2.89 -13.43
N ILE A 387 14.34 4.05 -12.95
CA ILE A 387 14.95 4.77 -11.83
C ILE A 387 14.85 3.91 -10.56
N ILE A 388 13.68 3.32 -10.28
CA ILE A 388 13.49 2.41 -9.15
C ILE A 388 14.50 1.25 -9.22
N GLN A 389 14.67 0.64 -10.39
CA GLN A 389 15.62 -0.46 -10.56
C GLN A 389 17.07 0.02 -10.39
N ALA A 390 17.45 1.15 -10.97
CA ALA A 390 18.81 1.70 -10.83
C ALA A 390 19.17 2.00 -9.37
N ILE A 391 18.24 2.57 -8.61
CA ILE A 391 18.42 2.80 -7.16
C ILE A 391 18.60 1.47 -6.43
N LYS A 392 17.73 0.48 -6.69
CA LYS A 392 17.79 -0.84 -6.06
C LYS A 392 19.13 -1.53 -6.32
N ASP A 393 19.63 -1.48 -7.56
CA ASP A 393 20.91 -2.08 -7.94
C ASP A 393 22.08 -1.46 -7.15
N ARG A 394 22.07 -0.13 -6.93
CA ARG A 394 23.09 0.55 -6.15
C ARG A 394 22.99 0.28 -4.65
N LEU A 395 21.79 0.17 -4.10
CA LEU A 395 21.61 -0.26 -2.70
C LEU A 395 22.12 -1.67 -2.48
N GLN A 396 21.90 -2.59 -3.43
CA GLN A 396 22.44 -3.96 -3.38
C GLN A 396 23.96 -3.94 -3.23
N THR A 397 24.69 -3.07 -3.96
CA THR A 397 26.16 -3.02 -3.85
C THR A 397 26.66 -2.60 -2.47
N VAL A 398 25.85 -1.89 -1.68
CA VAL A 398 26.18 -1.59 -0.28
C VAL A 398 25.91 -2.80 0.61
N VAL A 399 24.80 -3.50 0.37
CA VAL A 399 24.38 -4.65 1.19
C VAL A 399 25.29 -5.86 0.99
N ASP A 400 25.68 -6.17 -0.24
CA ASP A 400 26.61 -7.24 -0.58
C ASP A 400 28.10 -6.86 -0.37
N LYS A 401 28.37 -5.60 0.07
CA LYS A 401 29.71 -5.04 0.34
C LYS A 401 30.61 -4.91 -0.90
N SER A 402 30.05 -4.96 -2.09
CA SER A 402 30.82 -4.80 -3.35
C SER A 402 31.18 -3.33 -3.63
N ALA A 403 30.50 -2.37 -2.98
CA ALA A 403 30.85 -0.95 -3.03
C ALA A 403 30.81 -0.27 -1.67
N ALA A 404 31.64 0.77 -1.49
CA ALA A 404 31.52 1.67 -0.36
C ALA A 404 30.23 2.52 -0.49
N PRO A 405 29.55 2.85 0.64
CA PRO A 405 28.29 3.59 0.61
C PRO A 405 28.33 4.89 -0.21
N GLU A 406 29.39 5.70 -0.05
CA GLU A 406 29.52 6.97 -0.78
C GLU A 406 29.72 6.77 -2.29
N ALA A 407 30.48 5.75 -2.69
CA ALA A 407 30.67 5.40 -4.10
C ALA A 407 29.36 4.91 -4.71
N ALA A 408 28.60 4.09 -3.99
CA ALA A 408 27.28 3.63 -4.41
C ALA A 408 26.28 4.80 -4.58
N LEU A 409 26.28 5.78 -3.66
CA LEU A 409 25.43 6.98 -3.75
C LEU A 409 25.80 7.84 -4.96
N THR A 410 27.10 8.07 -5.20
CA THR A 410 27.56 8.83 -6.37
C THR A 410 27.12 8.16 -7.68
N ALA A 411 27.29 6.84 -7.78
CA ALA A 411 26.84 6.08 -8.94
C ALA A 411 25.32 6.09 -9.09
N MET A 412 24.58 5.97 -7.98
CA MET A 412 23.12 6.06 -7.95
C MET A 412 22.62 7.40 -8.49
N SER A 413 23.20 8.51 -8.02
CA SER A 413 22.86 9.86 -8.48
C SER A 413 23.11 10.04 -9.98
N ALA A 414 24.27 9.57 -10.47
CA ALA A 414 24.62 9.63 -11.89
C ALA A 414 23.66 8.79 -12.76
N ASP A 415 23.29 7.60 -12.33
CA ASP A 415 22.39 6.72 -13.08
C ASP A 415 20.97 7.28 -13.11
N VAL A 416 20.46 7.81 -11.99
CA VAL A 416 19.14 8.46 -11.94
C VAL A 416 19.12 9.70 -12.81
N THR A 417 20.14 10.56 -12.75
CA THR A 417 20.23 11.80 -13.56
C THR A 417 20.12 11.52 -15.06
N LYS A 418 20.73 10.41 -15.56
CA LYS A 418 20.62 10.00 -16.98
C LYS A 418 19.20 9.61 -17.39
N LEU A 419 18.36 9.21 -16.45
CA LEU A 419 17.00 8.72 -16.68
C LEU A 419 15.94 9.81 -16.50
N LEU A 420 16.29 10.98 -15.93
CA LEU A 420 15.38 12.11 -15.77
C LEU A 420 14.97 12.69 -17.13
N PRO A 421 13.78 13.31 -17.23
CA PRO A 421 13.39 14.09 -18.40
C PRO A 421 14.44 15.19 -18.72
N LYS A 422 14.70 15.41 -20.02
CA LYS A 422 15.59 16.47 -20.46
C LYS A 422 14.86 17.79 -20.54
#